data_430e4d6b4dfbfc0d57799dabfc2ea319
#
_entry.id   430e4d6b4dfbfc0d57799dabfc2ea319
#
_cell.length_a   1.000
_cell.length_b   1.000
_cell.length_c   1.000
_cell.angle_alpha   90.00
_cell.angle_beta   90.00
_cell.angle_gamma   90.00
#
_symmetry.space_group_name_H-M   'P 1'
#
loop_
_entity.id
_entity.type
_entity.pdbx_description
1 polymer ?
#
loop_
_entity_poly.entity_id
_entity_poly.type
_entity_poly.pdbx_seq_one_letter_code
_entity_poly.pdbx_strand_id
1 'polypeptide(L)'
;MTIAEFVYTILLKPRPLRRAANAAIRALLPGRIRVGEATVWLNPDDPVISGALTLGVYERGEIAYFRSRFGADMTFVDIGANVGLYSALALSTPGFRGRVLAIEPHSESRVYLHKTIRSNAAPAGAGLISELAASDRPGTLTLYNNRENKGDNRLYPDSLLHGEETVGADSLDNICRRHGISTAQFIKIDVQGAEARVVRGASGLLGRSTECILMTEFWPYGLARCGSDGLEYLEMLQDLGFRLYELSHASGIPAPLANPRALVERTQGRRYANLVGLKGESVLKTVNSARQS
;
A
#
# COMPACT_ATOMS: atom_id res chain seq x y z
N MET A 1 7.31 -5.60 -21.23
CA MET A 1 7.83 -6.54 -20.19
C MET A 1 9.34 -6.59 -20.36
N THR A 2 10.09 -6.18 -19.35
CA THR A 2 11.57 -6.27 -19.35
C THR A 2 12.01 -7.72 -19.14
N ILE A 3 13.30 -8.04 -19.46
CA ILE A 3 13.87 -9.37 -19.20
C ILE A 3 13.74 -9.72 -17.70
N ALA A 4 13.96 -8.76 -16.81
CA ALA A 4 13.82 -8.94 -15.36
C ALA A 4 12.37 -9.27 -14.96
N GLU A 5 11.38 -8.57 -15.51
CA GLU A 5 9.94 -8.88 -15.31
C GLU A 5 9.59 -10.28 -15.80
N PHE A 6 10.09 -10.68 -17.00
CA PHE A 6 9.86 -12.00 -17.56
C PHE A 6 10.45 -13.11 -16.68
N VAL A 7 11.69 -12.95 -16.26
CA VAL A 7 12.36 -13.90 -15.37
C VAL A 7 11.62 -14.03 -14.07
N TYR A 8 11.27 -12.91 -13.40
CA TYR A 8 10.65 -12.90 -12.10
C TYR A 8 9.20 -13.40 -12.11
N THR A 9 8.42 -13.03 -13.13
CA THR A 9 6.98 -13.35 -13.18
C THR A 9 6.65 -14.67 -13.84
N ILE A 10 7.49 -15.15 -14.75
CA ILE A 10 7.22 -16.34 -15.58
C ILE A 10 8.22 -17.47 -15.34
N LEU A 11 9.52 -17.21 -15.43
CA LEU A 11 10.54 -18.26 -15.36
C LEU A 11 10.68 -18.85 -13.94
N LEU A 12 10.46 -18.05 -12.89
CA LEU A 12 10.56 -18.45 -11.48
C LEU A 12 9.22 -18.93 -10.88
N LYS A 13 8.16 -19.11 -11.69
CA LYS A 13 6.88 -19.64 -11.23
C LYS A 13 6.91 -21.08 -10.67
N PRO A 14 7.70 -22.05 -11.19
CA PRO A 14 7.76 -23.38 -10.61
C PRO A 14 8.38 -23.38 -9.20
N ARG A 15 7.67 -23.94 -8.19
CA ARG A 15 8.08 -23.94 -6.78
C ARG A 15 9.54 -24.30 -6.49
N PRO A 16 10.15 -25.38 -7.06
CA PRO A 16 11.54 -25.72 -6.75
C PRO A 16 12.54 -24.70 -7.28
N LEU A 17 12.33 -24.16 -8.50
CA LEU A 17 13.16 -23.10 -9.09
C LEU A 17 13.04 -21.80 -8.30
N ARG A 18 11.82 -21.48 -7.83
CA ARG A 18 11.56 -20.31 -7.00
C ARG A 18 12.28 -20.35 -5.66
N ARG A 19 12.32 -21.52 -4.98
CA ARG A 19 13.08 -21.68 -3.71
C ARG A 19 14.57 -21.47 -3.90
N ALA A 20 15.16 -22.08 -4.93
CA ALA A 20 16.57 -21.90 -5.25
C ALA A 20 16.89 -20.43 -5.63
N ALA A 21 16.05 -19.83 -6.43
CA ALA A 21 16.17 -18.41 -6.79
C ALA A 21 16.02 -17.49 -5.58
N ASN A 22 15.06 -17.74 -4.68
CA ASN A 22 14.90 -16.97 -3.45
C ASN A 22 16.12 -17.10 -2.54
N ALA A 23 16.74 -18.28 -2.44
CA ALA A 23 17.97 -18.47 -1.67
C ALA A 23 19.15 -17.68 -2.28
N ALA A 24 19.30 -17.70 -3.60
CA ALA A 24 20.31 -16.93 -4.31
C ALA A 24 20.05 -15.41 -4.19
N ILE A 25 18.80 -14.98 -4.31
CA ILE A 25 18.39 -13.58 -4.13
C ILE A 25 18.75 -13.13 -2.71
N ARG A 26 18.41 -13.93 -1.65
CA ARG A 26 18.76 -13.60 -0.27
C ARG A 26 20.26 -13.34 -0.08
N ALA A 27 21.12 -14.14 -0.69
CA ALA A 27 22.57 -14.02 -0.59
C ALA A 27 23.12 -12.77 -1.31
N LEU A 28 22.41 -12.26 -2.30
CA LEU A 28 22.82 -11.17 -3.17
C LEU A 28 22.07 -9.86 -2.89
N LEU A 29 21.03 -9.88 -2.03
CA LEU A 29 20.25 -8.69 -1.72
C LEU A 29 21.12 -7.63 -1.03
N PRO A 30 21.14 -6.38 -1.53
CA PRO A 30 21.73 -5.29 -0.79
C PRO A 30 20.91 -5.02 0.47
N GLY A 31 21.54 -4.56 1.56
CA GLY A 31 20.80 -4.22 2.79
C GLY A 31 19.84 -3.04 2.61
N ARG A 32 20.05 -2.22 1.59
CA ARG A 32 19.22 -1.08 1.20
C ARG A 32 19.38 -0.75 -0.28
N ILE A 33 18.37 -0.08 -0.85
CA ILE A 33 18.39 0.43 -2.22
C ILE A 33 18.01 1.90 -2.26
N ARG A 34 18.23 2.54 -3.40
CA ARG A 34 17.66 3.86 -3.71
C ARG A 34 16.57 3.73 -4.76
N VAL A 35 15.44 4.40 -4.51
CA VAL A 35 14.33 4.56 -5.46
C VAL A 35 14.15 6.06 -5.72
N GLY A 36 14.83 6.60 -6.71
CA GLY A 36 15.03 8.04 -6.85
C GLY A 36 15.83 8.59 -5.67
N GLU A 37 15.30 9.59 -4.97
CA GLU A 37 15.93 10.16 -3.78
C GLU A 37 15.69 9.33 -2.50
N ALA A 38 14.69 8.44 -2.52
CA ALA A 38 14.33 7.63 -1.37
C ALA A 38 15.33 6.50 -1.10
N THR A 39 15.69 6.29 0.16
CA THR A 39 16.45 5.14 0.65
C THR A 39 15.51 4.15 1.32
N VAL A 40 15.48 2.91 0.84
CA VAL A 40 14.62 1.83 1.38
C VAL A 40 15.50 0.70 1.90
N TRP A 41 15.31 0.34 3.17
CA TRP A 41 15.95 -0.82 3.77
C TRP A 41 15.18 -2.08 3.42
N LEU A 42 15.89 -3.09 2.96
CA LEU A 42 15.30 -4.34 2.49
C LEU A 42 15.29 -5.41 3.59
N ASN A 43 14.22 -6.18 3.63
CA ASN A 43 14.14 -7.37 4.48
C ASN A 43 14.72 -8.57 3.71
N PRO A 44 15.86 -9.17 4.11
CA PRO A 44 16.41 -10.33 3.44
C PRO A 44 15.50 -11.57 3.57
N ASP A 45 14.63 -11.62 4.58
CA ASP A 45 13.65 -12.69 4.78
C ASP A 45 12.35 -12.47 4.00
N ASP A 46 12.28 -11.41 3.18
CA ASP A 46 11.27 -11.18 2.15
C ASP A 46 11.93 -11.10 0.76
N PRO A 47 12.36 -12.24 0.19
CA PRO A 47 13.02 -12.24 -1.11
C PRO A 47 12.10 -11.82 -2.26
N VAL A 48 10.78 -11.88 -2.09
CA VAL A 48 9.82 -11.51 -3.12
C VAL A 48 9.79 -10.00 -3.30
N ILE A 49 9.47 -9.26 -2.26
CA ILE A 49 9.41 -7.79 -2.34
C ILE A 49 10.80 -7.19 -2.48
N SER A 50 11.75 -7.62 -1.65
CA SER A 50 13.12 -7.11 -1.69
C SER A 50 13.80 -7.38 -3.03
N GLY A 51 13.56 -8.56 -3.63
CA GLY A 51 14.06 -8.90 -4.95
C GLY A 51 13.42 -8.04 -6.05
N ALA A 52 12.09 -7.88 -6.03
CA ALA A 52 11.38 -7.06 -7.01
C ALA A 52 11.78 -5.57 -6.93
N LEU A 53 11.98 -5.06 -5.71
CA LEU A 53 12.49 -3.71 -5.47
C LEU A 53 13.92 -3.54 -6.00
N THR A 54 14.81 -4.51 -5.74
CA THR A 54 16.20 -4.48 -6.21
C THR A 54 16.28 -4.49 -7.74
N LEU A 55 15.39 -5.24 -8.39
CA LEU A 55 15.31 -5.32 -9.85
C LEU A 55 14.54 -4.14 -10.48
N GLY A 56 13.96 -3.24 -9.67
CA GLY A 56 13.18 -2.09 -10.15
C GLY A 56 11.90 -2.49 -10.91
N VAL A 57 11.30 -3.64 -10.57
CA VAL A 57 10.08 -4.16 -11.22
C VAL A 57 8.84 -4.09 -10.29
N TYR A 58 9.03 -3.66 -9.03
CA TYR A 58 7.95 -3.58 -8.06
C TYR A 58 7.08 -2.34 -8.29
N GLU A 59 5.79 -2.51 -8.43
CA GLU A 59 4.76 -1.45 -8.48
C GLU A 59 5.13 -0.19 -9.30
N ARG A 60 5.70 -0.38 -10.50
CA ARG A 60 6.25 0.73 -11.31
C ARG A 60 5.22 1.81 -11.66
N GLY A 61 4.02 1.39 -12.04
CA GLY A 61 2.94 2.31 -12.38
C GLY A 61 2.43 3.06 -11.16
N GLU A 62 2.26 2.36 -10.06
CA GLU A 62 1.80 2.90 -8.78
C GLU A 62 2.82 3.91 -8.22
N ILE A 63 4.11 3.57 -8.24
CA ILE A 63 5.21 4.48 -7.83
C ILE A 63 5.23 5.73 -8.74
N ALA A 64 5.11 5.55 -10.06
CA ALA A 64 5.08 6.67 -11.00
C ALA A 64 3.88 7.58 -10.73
N TYR A 65 2.69 7.01 -10.52
CA TYR A 65 1.50 7.75 -10.15
C TYR A 65 1.68 8.51 -8.83
N PHE A 66 2.12 7.82 -7.77
CA PHE A 66 2.38 8.42 -6.47
C PHE A 66 3.29 9.65 -6.60
N ARG A 67 4.45 9.48 -7.25
CA ARG A 67 5.43 10.58 -7.43
C ARG A 67 4.90 11.74 -8.25
N SER A 68 4.01 11.48 -9.22
CA SER A 68 3.40 12.53 -10.04
C SER A 68 2.34 13.35 -9.30
N ARG A 69 1.79 12.81 -8.19
CA ARG A 69 0.65 13.38 -7.48
C ARG A 69 0.97 13.85 -6.07
N PHE A 70 2.03 13.33 -5.46
CA PHE A 70 2.39 13.66 -4.10
C PHE A 70 3.15 14.98 -4.03
N GLY A 71 2.66 15.91 -3.20
CA GLY A 71 3.23 17.23 -3.01
C GLY A 71 3.93 17.40 -1.66
N ALA A 72 4.83 18.39 -1.59
CA ALA A 72 5.68 18.61 -0.42
C ALA A 72 4.93 18.99 0.87
N ASP A 73 3.72 19.54 0.77
CA ASP A 73 2.93 19.99 1.91
C ASP A 73 1.85 18.97 2.34
N MET A 74 1.79 17.81 1.68
CA MET A 74 0.77 16.81 1.93
C MET A 74 1.03 16.02 3.20
N THR A 75 -0.04 15.72 3.94
CA THR A 75 -0.04 14.66 4.96
C THR A 75 -0.37 13.34 4.26
N PHE A 76 0.50 12.36 4.45
CA PHE A 76 0.38 11.01 3.91
C PHE A 76 0.11 9.98 5.01
N VAL A 77 -0.88 9.12 4.79
CA VAL A 77 -1.15 7.95 5.66
C VAL A 77 -0.93 6.68 4.84
N ASP A 78 0.07 5.90 5.22
CA ASP A 78 0.53 4.68 4.55
C ASP A 78 0.10 3.47 5.37
N ILE A 79 -1.00 2.80 4.98
CA ILE A 79 -1.59 1.68 5.72
C ILE A 79 -1.18 0.36 5.06
N GLY A 80 -0.48 -0.49 5.81
CA GLY A 80 0.27 -1.63 5.28
C GLY A 80 1.61 -1.18 4.72
N ALA A 81 2.32 -0.35 5.47
CA ALA A 81 3.55 0.30 5.01
C ALA A 81 4.71 -0.68 4.73
N ASN A 82 4.66 -1.89 5.26
CA ASN A 82 5.68 -2.93 5.13
C ASN A 82 7.08 -2.37 5.45
N VAL A 83 8.05 -2.42 4.54
CA VAL A 83 9.41 -1.86 4.72
C VAL A 83 9.47 -0.34 4.50
N GLY A 84 8.34 0.32 4.17
CA GLY A 84 8.21 1.77 4.08
C GLY A 84 8.58 2.39 2.74
N LEU A 85 8.35 1.70 1.62
CA LEU A 85 8.65 2.22 0.29
C LEU A 85 7.94 3.56 0.02
N TYR A 86 6.62 3.61 0.14
CA TYR A 86 5.84 4.83 -0.13
C TYR A 86 6.10 5.92 0.91
N SER A 87 6.25 5.53 2.17
CA SER A 87 6.67 6.44 3.23
C SER A 87 8.02 7.09 2.93
N ALA A 88 9.00 6.31 2.41
CA ALA A 88 10.30 6.84 2.00
C ALA A 88 10.19 7.80 0.80
N LEU A 89 9.37 7.44 -0.20
CA LEU A 89 9.11 8.31 -1.36
C LEU A 89 8.50 9.65 -0.93
N ALA A 90 7.55 9.64 0.01
CA ALA A 90 6.95 10.84 0.56
C ALA A 90 7.98 11.72 1.30
N LEU A 91 8.72 11.12 2.24
CA LEU A 91 9.72 11.83 3.06
C LEU A 91 10.89 12.39 2.25
N SER A 92 11.23 11.76 1.11
CA SER A 92 12.29 12.20 0.20
C SER A 92 11.83 13.21 -0.86
N THR A 93 10.56 13.61 -0.85
CA THR A 93 10.04 14.63 -1.76
C THR A 93 10.79 15.95 -1.54
N PRO A 94 11.34 16.58 -2.60
CA PRO A 94 12.07 17.83 -2.45
C PRO A 94 11.25 18.90 -1.72
N GLY A 95 11.84 19.50 -0.68
CA GLY A 95 11.20 20.52 0.14
C GLY A 95 10.03 20.01 0.99
N PHE A 96 9.99 18.73 1.33
CA PHE A 96 8.92 18.14 2.13
C PHE A 96 8.73 18.84 3.48
N ARG A 97 7.50 19.26 3.77
CA ARG A 97 7.08 19.96 5.00
C ARG A 97 5.85 19.33 5.65
N GLY A 98 5.28 18.31 4.98
CA GLY A 98 4.11 17.58 5.44
C GLY A 98 4.41 16.60 6.56
N ARG A 99 3.54 15.61 6.72
CA ARG A 99 3.68 14.52 7.70
C ARG A 99 3.42 13.18 7.02
N VAL A 100 4.10 12.14 7.47
CA VAL A 100 3.89 10.75 7.05
C VAL A 100 3.56 9.93 8.29
N LEU A 101 2.44 9.22 8.26
CA LEU A 101 2.10 8.19 9.24
C LEU A 101 2.13 6.83 8.55
N ALA A 102 3.14 6.03 8.85
CA ALA A 102 3.27 4.66 8.40
C ALA A 102 2.65 3.71 9.42
N ILE A 103 1.73 2.87 8.99
CA ILE A 103 1.01 1.91 9.83
C ILE A 103 1.38 0.50 9.37
N GLU A 104 2.05 -0.26 10.25
CA GLU A 104 2.52 -1.62 9.95
C GLU A 104 2.47 -2.49 11.22
N PRO A 105 1.54 -3.46 11.30
CA PRO A 105 1.41 -4.33 12.47
C PRO A 105 2.47 -5.42 12.56
N HIS A 106 3.05 -5.89 11.44
CA HIS A 106 4.00 -7.00 11.44
C HIS A 106 5.34 -6.59 12.04
N SER A 107 5.73 -7.24 13.13
CA SER A 107 6.91 -6.86 13.93
C SER A 107 8.21 -6.87 13.14
N GLU A 108 8.42 -7.89 12.31
CA GLU A 108 9.63 -8.03 11.48
C GLU A 108 9.72 -6.94 10.40
N SER A 109 8.62 -6.65 9.69
CA SER A 109 8.58 -5.56 8.69
C SER A 109 8.88 -4.19 9.32
N ARG A 110 8.37 -3.94 10.54
CA ARG A 110 8.63 -2.69 11.27
C ARG A 110 10.11 -2.43 11.55
N VAL A 111 10.94 -3.46 11.73
CA VAL A 111 12.39 -3.28 11.91
C VAL A 111 12.98 -2.52 10.71
N TYR A 112 12.58 -2.90 9.50
CA TYR A 112 13.03 -2.26 8.26
C TYR A 112 12.34 -0.94 8.02
N LEU A 113 11.05 -0.83 8.33
CA LEU A 113 10.30 0.42 8.29
C LEU A 113 10.96 1.51 9.13
N HIS A 114 11.34 1.20 10.37
CA HIS A 114 12.07 2.16 11.24
C HIS A 114 13.38 2.62 10.61
N LYS A 115 14.18 1.70 10.03
CA LYS A 115 15.42 2.06 9.33
C LYS A 115 15.16 2.94 8.12
N THR A 116 14.12 2.60 7.34
CA THR A 116 13.71 3.35 6.15
C THR A 116 13.27 4.76 6.51
N ILE A 117 12.35 4.91 7.48
CA ILE A 117 11.87 6.23 7.92
C ILE A 117 13.04 7.10 8.40
N ARG A 118 13.92 6.55 9.25
CA ARG A 118 15.09 7.30 9.78
C ARG A 118 16.07 7.73 8.68
N SER A 119 16.18 6.97 7.60
CA SER A 119 17.09 7.29 6.48
C SER A 119 16.56 8.39 5.56
N ASN A 120 15.26 8.70 5.62
CA ASN A 120 14.60 9.67 4.74
C ASN A 120 13.96 10.83 5.51
N ALA A 121 14.02 10.83 6.84
CA ALA A 121 13.38 11.86 7.65
C ALA A 121 13.99 13.25 7.33
N ALA A 122 13.24 13.99 6.53
CA ALA A 122 13.37 15.43 6.42
C ALA A 122 12.40 15.99 7.47
N PRO A 123 12.32 17.14 7.86
CA PRO A 123 12.41 17.71 9.21
C PRO A 123 12.17 16.68 10.36
N ALA A 124 12.79 16.87 11.49
CA ALA A 124 12.62 15.99 12.65
C ALA A 124 11.13 15.83 13.01
N GLY A 125 10.67 14.57 13.13
CA GLY A 125 9.27 14.26 13.46
C GLY A 125 8.28 14.23 12.29
N ALA A 126 8.73 14.41 11.05
CA ALA A 126 7.85 14.30 9.88
C ALA A 126 7.37 12.86 9.63
N GLY A 127 8.19 11.85 9.93
CA GLY A 127 7.86 10.44 9.79
C GLY A 127 7.45 9.81 11.11
N LEU A 128 6.23 9.31 11.19
CA LEU A 128 5.61 8.67 12.34
C LEU A 128 5.33 7.21 12.01
N ILE A 129 5.38 6.33 13.01
CA ILE A 129 5.08 4.90 12.85
C ILE A 129 4.04 4.49 13.89
N SER A 130 3.03 3.74 13.44
CA SER A 130 2.09 3.01 14.31
C SER A 130 2.26 1.51 14.11
N GLU A 131 2.31 0.78 15.20
CA GLU A 131 2.40 -0.69 15.21
C GLU A 131 1.04 -1.39 15.30
N LEU A 132 -0.04 -0.63 15.37
CA LEU A 132 -1.39 -1.15 15.38
C LEU A 132 -1.84 -1.54 13.96
N ALA A 133 -2.60 -2.61 13.85
CA ALA A 133 -3.36 -2.88 12.64
C ALA A 133 -4.51 -1.87 12.52
N ALA A 134 -4.61 -1.18 11.38
CA ALA A 134 -5.77 -0.35 11.09
C ALA A 134 -6.99 -1.25 10.82
N SER A 135 -8.10 -0.97 11.49
CA SER A 135 -9.33 -1.76 11.45
C SER A 135 -10.56 -0.87 11.63
N ASP A 136 -11.73 -1.48 11.84
CA ASP A 136 -12.99 -0.78 12.11
C ASP A 136 -13.17 -0.41 13.60
N ARG A 137 -12.45 -1.07 14.52
CA ARG A 137 -12.59 -0.91 15.99
C ARG A 137 -11.33 -1.31 16.75
N PRO A 138 -11.22 -0.89 18.03
CA PRO A 138 -10.16 -1.36 18.91
C PRO A 138 -10.25 -2.86 19.20
N GLY A 139 -9.11 -3.51 19.41
CA GLY A 139 -9.04 -4.93 19.79
C GLY A 139 -7.69 -5.56 19.48
N THR A 140 -7.70 -6.86 19.30
CA THR A 140 -6.56 -7.66 18.85
C THR A 140 -6.95 -8.47 17.62
N LEU A 141 -6.02 -8.66 16.71
CA LEU A 141 -6.20 -9.45 15.49
C LEU A 141 -5.07 -10.48 15.38
N THR A 142 -5.36 -11.60 14.75
CA THR A 142 -4.34 -12.57 14.34
C THR A 142 -3.89 -12.25 12.94
N LEU A 143 -2.60 -11.93 12.79
CA LEU A 143 -1.95 -11.74 11.52
C LEU A 143 -1.29 -13.05 11.10
N TYR A 144 -1.70 -13.61 9.99
CA TYR A 144 -1.14 -14.82 9.40
C TYR A 144 0.00 -14.45 8.46
N ASN A 145 1.19 -14.95 8.74
CA ASN A 145 2.42 -14.53 8.09
C ASN A 145 2.78 -15.39 6.89
N ASN A 146 3.09 -14.75 5.78
CA ASN A 146 3.70 -15.41 4.62
C ASN A 146 5.23 -15.39 4.77
N ARG A 147 5.87 -16.59 4.81
CA ARG A 147 7.32 -16.71 5.02
C ARG A 147 8.16 -16.21 3.85
N GLU A 148 7.63 -16.26 2.62
CA GLU A 148 8.36 -15.91 1.41
C GLU A 148 8.01 -14.51 0.88
N ASN A 149 6.86 -13.96 1.31
CA ASN A 149 6.35 -12.66 0.87
C ASN A 149 5.68 -11.94 2.06
N LYS A 150 6.42 -11.13 2.78
CA LYS A 150 5.92 -10.41 3.96
C LYS A 150 4.87 -9.33 3.62
N GLY A 151 4.81 -8.92 2.37
CA GLY A 151 3.74 -8.04 1.89
C GLY A 151 2.39 -8.75 1.69
N ASP A 152 2.36 -10.08 1.78
CA ASP A 152 1.15 -10.90 1.66
C ASP A 152 0.72 -11.49 3.03
N ASN A 153 0.95 -10.77 4.12
CA ASN A 153 0.42 -11.11 5.43
C ASN A 153 -1.06 -10.75 5.50
N ARG A 154 -1.90 -11.61 6.12
CA ARG A 154 -3.37 -11.51 6.05
C ARG A 154 -4.03 -11.69 7.41
N LEU A 155 -5.27 -11.20 7.54
CA LEU A 155 -6.09 -11.40 8.73
C LEU A 155 -6.95 -12.67 8.69
N TYR A 156 -6.68 -13.58 7.75
CA TYR A 156 -7.36 -14.88 7.65
C TYR A 156 -6.37 -15.97 7.25
N PRO A 157 -6.59 -17.24 7.68
CA PRO A 157 -5.71 -18.34 7.33
C PRO A 157 -5.81 -18.72 5.85
N ASP A 158 -4.67 -19.03 5.24
CA ASP A 158 -4.56 -19.57 3.87
C ASP A 158 -3.43 -20.62 3.87
N SER A 159 -3.47 -21.54 2.93
CA SER A 159 -2.48 -22.62 2.78
C SER A 159 -1.05 -22.13 2.48
N LEU A 160 -0.88 -20.85 2.13
CA LEU A 160 0.42 -20.21 1.88
C LEU A 160 0.99 -19.55 3.15
N LEU A 161 0.20 -19.44 4.23
CA LEU A 161 0.59 -18.77 5.46
C LEU A 161 1.03 -19.79 6.50
N HIS A 162 2.17 -19.57 7.12
CA HIS A 162 2.84 -20.56 7.96
C HIS A 162 3.28 -20.03 9.34
N GLY A 163 2.82 -18.87 9.73
CA GLY A 163 3.09 -18.25 11.03
C GLY A 163 1.92 -17.39 11.46
N GLU A 164 1.82 -17.12 12.74
CA GLU A 164 0.79 -16.28 13.34
C GLU A 164 1.44 -15.28 14.29
N GLU A 165 0.94 -14.05 14.28
CA GLU A 165 1.31 -13.00 15.23
C GLU A 165 0.03 -12.33 15.74
N THR A 166 -0.12 -12.23 17.07
CA THR A 166 -1.21 -11.43 17.65
C THR A 166 -0.79 -9.98 17.68
N VAL A 167 -1.55 -9.13 17.02
CA VAL A 167 -1.29 -7.69 16.91
C VAL A 167 -2.43 -6.88 17.51
N GLY A 168 -2.10 -5.74 18.12
CA GLY A 168 -3.10 -4.76 18.52
C GLY A 168 -3.76 -4.13 17.31
N ALA A 169 -5.05 -3.80 17.40
CA ALA A 169 -5.80 -3.12 16.35
C ALA A 169 -6.57 -1.93 16.89
N ASP A 170 -6.80 -0.94 16.03
CA ASP A 170 -7.69 0.18 16.35
C ASP A 170 -8.29 0.77 15.06
N SER A 171 -9.32 1.60 15.21
CA SER A 171 -9.84 2.34 14.07
C SER A 171 -8.79 3.32 13.54
N LEU A 172 -8.78 3.50 12.20
CA LEU A 172 -7.84 4.45 11.59
C LEU A 172 -8.03 5.87 12.16
N ASP A 173 -9.27 6.27 12.47
CA ASP A 173 -9.58 7.53 13.13
C ASP A 173 -8.86 7.67 14.49
N ASN A 174 -8.85 6.61 15.29
CA ASN A 174 -8.18 6.62 16.60
C ASN A 174 -6.64 6.65 16.42
N ILE A 175 -6.11 5.86 15.50
CA ILE A 175 -4.68 5.85 15.21
C ILE A 175 -4.22 7.24 14.76
N CYS A 176 -4.90 7.85 13.79
CA CYS A 176 -4.57 9.19 13.30
C CYS A 176 -4.66 10.24 14.41
N ARG A 177 -5.70 10.18 15.25
CA ARG A 177 -5.86 11.11 16.38
C ARG A 177 -4.72 11.02 17.39
N ARG A 178 -4.24 9.81 17.74
CA ARG A 178 -3.08 9.62 18.63
C ARG A 178 -1.80 10.24 18.07
N HIS A 179 -1.67 10.28 16.76
CA HIS A 179 -0.53 10.88 16.07
C HIS A 179 -0.76 12.35 15.65
N GLY A 180 -1.87 12.96 16.09
CA GLY A 180 -2.19 14.36 15.80
C GLY A 180 -2.49 14.64 14.32
N ILE A 181 -3.01 13.65 13.59
CA ILE A 181 -3.43 13.77 12.19
C ILE A 181 -4.95 13.90 12.14
N SER A 182 -5.45 15.05 11.70
CA SER A 182 -6.88 15.35 11.58
C SER A 182 -7.40 15.20 10.14
N THR A 183 -6.55 15.43 9.14
CA THR A 183 -6.83 15.31 7.70
C THR A 183 -5.64 14.69 6.98
N ALA A 184 -5.87 14.07 5.83
CA ALA A 184 -4.83 13.55 4.95
C ALA A 184 -5.14 13.90 3.50
N GLN A 185 -4.12 14.34 2.75
CA GLN A 185 -4.24 14.64 1.32
C GLN A 185 -3.88 13.46 0.45
N PHE A 186 -3.16 12.49 1.02
CA PHE A 186 -2.84 11.25 0.34
C PHE A 186 -2.96 10.07 1.32
N ILE A 187 -3.64 9.00 0.91
CA ILE A 187 -3.82 7.77 1.70
C ILE A 187 -3.52 6.58 0.80
N LYS A 188 -2.69 5.65 1.26
CA LYS A 188 -2.54 4.33 0.64
C LYS A 188 -3.09 3.26 1.58
N ILE A 189 -3.90 2.34 1.06
CA ILE A 189 -4.41 1.18 1.79
C ILE A 189 -4.03 -0.08 1.03
N ASP A 190 -3.20 -0.92 1.66
CA ASP A 190 -2.73 -2.20 1.13
C ASP A 190 -2.59 -3.19 2.29
N VAL A 191 -3.69 -3.83 2.63
CA VAL A 191 -3.82 -4.67 3.83
C VAL A 191 -4.38 -6.07 3.52
N GLN A 192 -4.24 -6.47 2.26
CA GLN A 192 -4.46 -7.83 1.77
C GLN A 192 -5.84 -8.41 2.12
N GLY A 193 -6.89 -7.61 1.83
CA GLY A 193 -8.30 -7.98 1.99
C GLY A 193 -9.02 -7.28 3.15
N ALA A 194 -8.31 -6.60 4.05
CA ALA A 194 -8.93 -5.88 5.16
C ALA A 194 -9.29 -4.41 4.83
N GLU A 195 -9.18 -3.98 3.57
CA GLU A 195 -9.37 -2.59 3.11
C GLU A 195 -10.73 -2.02 3.55
N ALA A 196 -11.80 -2.80 3.43
CA ALA A 196 -13.13 -2.35 3.85
C ALA A 196 -13.24 -2.10 5.36
N ARG A 197 -12.53 -2.89 6.20
CA ARG A 197 -12.47 -2.62 7.66
C ARG A 197 -11.73 -1.33 7.94
N VAL A 198 -10.62 -1.09 7.24
CA VAL A 198 -9.86 0.16 7.37
C VAL A 198 -10.72 1.36 7.01
N VAL A 199 -11.46 1.30 5.89
CA VAL A 199 -12.33 2.40 5.42
C VAL A 199 -13.48 2.65 6.41
N ARG A 200 -14.12 1.60 6.96
CA ARG A 200 -15.13 1.77 8.02
C ARG A 200 -14.58 2.48 9.26
N GLY A 201 -13.33 2.14 9.66
CA GLY A 201 -12.66 2.77 10.79
C GLY A 201 -12.04 4.15 10.50
N ALA A 202 -12.19 4.65 9.28
CA ALA A 202 -11.62 5.91 8.79
C ALA A 202 -12.67 6.97 8.48
N SER A 203 -13.93 6.76 8.82
CA SER A 203 -15.04 7.62 8.40
C SER A 203 -14.85 9.09 8.80
N GLY A 204 -14.30 9.35 9.97
CA GLY A 204 -14.01 10.69 10.45
C GLY A 204 -12.85 11.34 9.70
N LEU A 205 -11.72 10.65 9.52
CA LEU A 205 -10.56 11.13 8.76
C LEU A 205 -10.96 11.43 7.31
N LEU A 206 -11.61 10.46 6.65
CA LEU A 206 -12.03 10.57 5.26
C LEU A 206 -13.11 11.65 5.08
N GLY A 207 -14.02 11.81 6.04
CA GLY A 207 -15.03 12.87 6.02
C GLY A 207 -14.40 14.27 6.07
N ARG A 208 -13.40 14.48 6.94
CA ARG A 208 -12.69 15.76 7.08
C ARG A 208 -11.68 16.05 5.96
N SER A 209 -11.19 15.02 5.28
CA SER A 209 -10.24 15.17 4.16
C SER A 209 -11.01 15.49 2.88
N THR A 210 -11.29 16.79 2.65
CA THR A 210 -12.09 17.27 1.52
C THR A 210 -11.34 17.24 0.20
N GLU A 211 -10.01 17.31 0.22
CA GLU A 211 -9.10 17.17 -0.91
C GLU A 211 -8.18 15.98 -0.62
N CYS A 212 -8.47 14.83 -1.23
CA CYS A 212 -7.78 13.58 -0.89
C CYS A 212 -7.60 12.67 -2.11
N ILE A 213 -6.42 12.10 -2.23
CA ILE A 213 -6.10 11.01 -3.14
C ILE A 213 -6.00 9.73 -2.30
N LEU A 214 -6.78 8.71 -2.68
CA LEU A 214 -6.72 7.38 -2.11
C LEU A 214 -6.13 6.43 -3.14
N MET A 215 -5.07 5.69 -2.79
CA MET A 215 -4.61 4.52 -3.53
C MET A 215 -4.96 3.27 -2.73
N THR A 216 -5.59 2.28 -3.38
CA THR A 216 -5.97 1.04 -2.71
C THR A 216 -5.93 -0.15 -3.65
N GLU A 217 -5.55 -1.32 -3.12
CA GLU A 217 -5.73 -2.58 -3.82
C GLU A 217 -7.22 -2.97 -3.80
N PHE A 218 -7.73 -3.47 -4.90
CA PHE A 218 -9.06 -4.03 -5.03
C PHE A 218 -8.95 -5.53 -5.31
N TRP A 219 -9.11 -6.31 -4.26
CA TRP A 219 -9.00 -7.76 -4.32
C TRP A 219 -10.26 -8.42 -3.72
N PRO A 220 -11.32 -8.66 -4.54
CA PRO A 220 -12.60 -9.18 -4.04
C PRO A 220 -12.52 -10.49 -3.26
N TYR A 221 -11.59 -11.38 -3.64
CA TYR A 221 -11.34 -12.61 -2.88
C TYR A 221 -10.85 -12.32 -1.45
N GLY A 222 -9.90 -11.43 -1.28
CA GLY A 222 -9.40 -11.02 0.04
C GLY A 222 -10.48 -10.31 0.86
N LEU A 223 -11.22 -9.37 0.25
CA LEU A 223 -12.35 -8.67 0.87
C LEU A 223 -13.38 -9.66 1.41
N ALA A 224 -13.78 -10.65 0.61
CA ALA A 224 -14.73 -11.68 1.02
C ALA A 224 -14.23 -12.52 2.20
N ARG A 225 -12.93 -12.85 2.23
CA ARG A 225 -12.29 -13.57 3.35
C ARG A 225 -12.26 -12.74 4.63
N CYS A 226 -12.25 -11.42 4.53
CA CYS A 226 -12.32 -10.48 5.65
C CYS A 226 -13.75 -10.02 5.98
N GLY A 227 -14.78 -10.62 5.34
CA GLY A 227 -16.19 -10.37 5.64
C GLY A 227 -16.78 -9.15 4.96
N SER A 228 -16.30 -8.79 3.76
CA SER A 228 -16.83 -7.70 2.94
C SER A 228 -17.02 -8.16 1.49
N ASP A 229 -17.95 -7.52 0.78
CA ASP A 229 -18.17 -7.73 -0.64
C ASP A 229 -17.40 -6.69 -1.47
N GLY A 230 -16.94 -7.09 -2.67
CA GLY A 230 -16.18 -6.17 -3.54
C GLY A 230 -17.02 -4.99 -4.03
N LEU A 231 -18.30 -5.22 -4.35
CA LEU A 231 -19.18 -4.12 -4.79
C LEU A 231 -19.49 -3.17 -3.62
N GLU A 232 -19.80 -3.71 -2.43
CA GLU A 232 -19.98 -2.94 -1.19
C GLU A 232 -18.78 -2.03 -0.91
N TYR A 233 -17.56 -2.55 -1.10
CA TYR A 233 -16.35 -1.75 -0.90
C TYR A 233 -16.25 -0.57 -1.88
N LEU A 234 -16.57 -0.77 -3.16
CA LEU A 234 -16.57 0.30 -4.16
C LEU A 234 -17.65 1.35 -3.87
N GLU A 235 -18.85 0.92 -3.50
CA GLU A 235 -19.97 1.79 -3.12
C GLU A 235 -19.60 2.63 -1.88
N MET A 236 -18.99 2.00 -0.85
CA MET A 236 -18.52 2.70 0.35
C MET A 236 -17.54 3.83 0.02
N LEU A 237 -16.62 3.62 -0.91
CA LEU A 237 -15.69 4.67 -1.34
C LEU A 237 -16.42 5.80 -2.10
N GLN A 238 -17.40 5.45 -2.93
CA GLN A 238 -18.20 6.44 -3.66
C GLN A 238 -19.08 7.27 -2.72
N ASP A 239 -19.69 6.66 -1.70
CA ASP A 239 -20.50 7.33 -0.66
C ASP A 239 -19.65 8.30 0.18
N LEU A 240 -18.36 8.02 0.34
CA LEU A 240 -17.39 8.94 0.97
C LEU A 240 -16.96 10.08 0.03
N GLY A 241 -17.50 10.16 -1.19
CA GLY A 241 -17.26 11.22 -2.16
C GLY A 241 -16.07 11.00 -3.08
N PHE A 242 -15.50 9.79 -3.13
CA PHE A 242 -14.42 9.48 -4.07
C PHE A 242 -14.97 9.14 -5.47
N ARG A 243 -14.37 9.74 -6.49
CA ARG A 243 -14.46 9.26 -7.87
C ARG A 243 -13.38 8.22 -8.12
N LEU A 244 -13.80 7.04 -8.56
CA LEU A 244 -12.90 5.89 -8.68
C LEU A 244 -12.30 5.78 -10.09
N TYR A 245 -11.05 5.42 -10.12
CA TYR A 245 -10.27 5.16 -11.34
C TYR A 245 -9.49 3.87 -11.16
N GLU A 246 -9.34 3.12 -12.24
CA GLU A 246 -8.42 1.98 -12.27
C GLU A 246 -7.03 2.46 -12.68
N LEU A 247 -6.02 2.06 -11.93
CA LEU A 247 -4.63 2.44 -12.18
C LEU A 247 -3.91 1.36 -12.98
N SER A 248 -3.33 1.75 -14.11
CA SER A 248 -2.54 0.83 -14.91
C SER A 248 -1.21 0.50 -14.23
N HIS A 249 -0.95 -0.77 -13.94
CA HIS A 249 0.34 -1.25 -13.41
C HIS A 249 1.54 -0.90 -14.30
N ALA A 250 1.34 -0.86 -15.61
CA ALA A 250 2.42 -0.62 -16.56
C ALA A 250 2.78 0.86 -16.69
N SER A 251 1.76 1.73 -16.76
CA SER A 251 1.94 3.14 -17.09
C SER A 251 1.69 4.10 -15.92
N GLY A 252 0.98 3.67 -14.88
CA GLY A 252 0.53 4.55 -13.81
C GLY A 252 -0.55 5.56 -14.26
N ILE A 253 -1.19 5.33 -15.42
CA ILE A 253 -2.24 6.21 -15.91
C ILE A 253 -3.59 5.74 -15.37
N PRO A 254 -4.35 6.62 -14.66
CA PRO A 254 -5.66 6.29 -14.15
C PRO A 254 -6.72 6.37 -15.26
N ALA A 255 -7.57 5.34 -15.36
CA ALA A 255 -8.75 5.32 -16.23
C ALA A 255 -10.03 5.35 -15.37
N PRO A 256 -11.07 6.15 -15.70
CA PRO A 256 -12.30 6.18 -14.92
C PRO A 256 -12.92 4.80 -14.78
N LEU A 257 -13.33 4.44 -13.58
CA LEU A 257 -14.10 3.23 -13.33
C LEU A 257 -15.55 3.43 -13.75
N ALA A 258 -15.87 3.09 -15.00
CA ALA A 258 -17.20 3.29 -15.55
C ALA A 258 -18.23 2.24 -15.07
N ASN A 259 -17.78 1.01 -14.80
CA ASN A 259 -18.64 -0.09 -14.41
C ASN A 259 -18.03 -0.89 -13.25
N PRO A 260 -18.45 -0.61 -11.98
CA PRO A 260 -17.99 -1.35 -10.81
C PRO A 260 -18.25 -2.85 -10.86
N ARG A 261 -19.43 -3.28 -11.37
CA ARG A 261 -19.77 -4.71 -11.48
C ARG A 261 -18.86 -5.46 -12.44
N ALA A 262 -18.55 -4.86 -13.59
CA ALA A 262 -17.60 -5.43 -14.54
C ALA A 262 -16.18 -5.56 -13.96
N LEU A 263 -15.78 -4.65 -13.07
CA LEU A 263 -14.52 -4.77 -12.34
C LEU A 263 -14.54 -5.98 -11.40
N VAL A 264 -15.61 -6.15 -10.59
CA VAL A 264 -15.78 -7.31 -9.71
C VAL A 264 -15.72 -8.62 -10.50
N GLU A 265 -16.43 -8.71 -11.64
CA GLU A 265 -16.47 -9.91 -12.47
C GLU A 265 -15.08 -10.29 -13.02
N ARG A 266 -14.30 -9.33 -13.53
CA ARG A 266 -12.98 -9.63 -14.10
C ARG A 266 -11.87 -9.81 -13.07
N THR A 267 -12.08 -9.42 -11.81
CA THR A 267 -11.19 -9.64 -10.67
C THR A 267 -11.58 -10.84 -9.81
N GLN A 268 -12.45 -11.71 -10.30
CA GLN A 268 -12.77 -12.98 -9.62
C GLN A 268 -11.54 -13.86 -9.40
N GLY A 269 -11.62 -14.71 -8.37
CA GLY A 269 -10.52 -15.59 -7.97
C GLY A 269 -9.39 -14.81 -7.31
N ARG A 270 -8.14 -15.09 -7.69
CA ARG A 270 -6.96 -14.41 -7.11
C ARG A 270 -6.49 -13.21 -7.93
N ARG A 271 -7.34 -12.66 -8.79
CA ARG A 271 -7.03 -11.44 -9.55
C ARG A 271 -7.38 -10.21 -8.73
N TYR A 272 -6.61 -9.16 -8.91
CA TYR A 272 -6.80 -7.87 -8.25
C TYR A 272 -6.63 -6.72 -9.26
N ALA A 273 -7.01 -5.54 -8.86
CA ALA A 273 -6.76 -4.29 -9.57
C ALA A 273 -6.29 -3.22 -8.58
N ASN A 274 -5.49 -2.27 -9.03
CA ASN A 274 -5.19 -1.09 -8.24
C ASN A 274 -6.15 0.04 -8.58
N LEU A 275 -6.69 0.66 -7.57
CA LEU A 275 -7.63 1.76 -7.69
C LEU A 275 -7.05 3.05 -7.14
N VAL A 276 -7.51 4.14 -7.75
CA VAL A 276 -7.32 5.49 -7.25
C VAL A 276 -8.68 6.12 -7.03
N GLY A 277 -8.94 6.56 -5.81
CA GLY A 277 -10.07 7.41 -5.46
C GLY A 277 -9.62 8.86 -5.41
N LEU A 278 -10.35 9.75 -6.08
CA LEU A 278 -10.09 11.19 -6.11
C LEU A 278 -11.27 11.93 -5.48
N LYS A 279 -10.99 12.74 -4.46
CA LYS A 279 -11.97 13.55 -3.77
C LYS A 279 -11.52 15.01 -3.75
N GLY A 280 -12.44 15.96 -4.04
CA GLY A 280 -12.18 17.38 -4.08
C GLY A 280 -11.91 17.91 -5.49
N GLU A 281 -12.25 19.20 -5.71
CA GLU A 281 -12.18 19.81 -7.04
C GLU A 281 -10.76 20.01 -7.55
N SER A 282 -9.82 20.38 -6.67
CA SER A 282 -8.43 20.64 -7.07
C SER A 282 -7.76 19.33 -7.52
N VAL A 283 -8.02 18.23 -6.78
CA VAL A 283 -7.52 16.91 -7.10
C VAL A 283 -8.06 16.39 -8.43
N LEU A 284 -9.35 16.64 -8.72
CA LEU A 284 -10.02 16.22 -9.96
C LEU A 284 -9.54 17.01 -11.19
N LYS A 285 -9.27 18.29 -11.07
CA LYS A 285 -8.80 19.15 -12.20
C LYS A 285 -7.46 18.67 -12.75
N THR A 286 -6.56 18.20 -11.90
CA THR A 286 -5.23 17.74 -12.33
C THR A 286 -5.24 16.43 -13.15
N VAL A 287 -6.31 15.63 -13.11
CA VAL A 287 -6.45 14.45 -13.98
C VAL A 287 -6.90 14.84 -15.39
N ASN A 288 -7.73 15.87 -15.50
CA ASN A 288 -8.26 16.32 -16.79
C ASN A 288 -7.19 17.05 -17.63
N SER A 289 -6.25 17.76 -16.99
CA SER A 289 -5.15 18.44 -17.70
C SER A 289 -4.10 17.46 -18.24
N ALA A 290 -3.83 16.36 -17.55
CA ALA A 290 -2.89 15.31 -18.00
C ALA A 290 -3.41 14.46 -19.19
N ARG A 291 -4.69 14.61 -19.58
CA ARG A 291 -5.29 13.93 -20.75
C ARG A 291 -5.26 14.78 -22.02
N GLN A 292 -4.96 16.08 -21.91
CA GLN A 292 -4.97 17.03 -23.04
C GLN A 292 -3.55 17.35 -23.54
N SER A 293 -2.53 16.85 -22.85
CA SER A 293 -1.11 16.91 -23.25
C SER A 293 -0.62 15.56 -23.79
#